data_f9e7889e53712e4c0cf1f8f8ee63ada4
#
_entry.id   f9e7889e53712e4c0cf1f8f8ee63ada4
#
_cell.length_a   1.000
_cell.length_b   1.000
_cell.length_c   1.000
_cell.angle_alpha   90.00
_cell.angle_beta   90.00
_cell.angle_gamma   90.00
#
_symmetry.space_group_name_H-M   'P 1'
#
loop_
_entity.id
_entity.type
_entity.pdbx_description
1 polymer ?
#
loop_
_entity_poly.entity_id
_entity_poly.type
_entity_poly.pdbx_seq_one_letter_code
_entity_poly.pdbx_strand_id
1 'polypeptide(L)'
;QIDVESTARTILIRIREKGAFSSGSALLNTSFVSVIDKIAGALAQIEGRIAVEGHTDNVPINTFAYPSNWDLSSARSVAVVRRMLDVAPLPPSRLTASGFADTRPQAINTTVDGRARNRRVEIVVKQPLDEQSGAMLREIR
;
A
#
# COMPACT_ATOMS: atom_id res chain seq x y z
N GLN A 1 8.13 5.46 -9.30
CA GLN A 1 8.00 4.02 -9.38
C GLN A 1 6.64 3.56 -8.89
N ILE A 2 5.64 3.85 -9.69
CA ILE A 2 4.25 3.52 -9.38
C ILE A 2 3.69 2.69 -10.52
N ASP A 3 3.09 1.55 -10.17
CA ASP A 3 2.31 0.75 -11.08
C ASP A 3 0.86 0.79 -10.64
N VAL A 4 -0.06 0.97 -11.57
CA VAL A 4 -1.49 0.98 -11.27
C VAL A 4 -2.18 -0.10 -12.11
N GLU A 5 -2.91 -0.98 -11.41
CA GLU A 5 -3.75 -1.98 -12.05
C GLU A 5 -5.17 -1.79 -11.57
N SER A 6 -6.14 -2.00 -12.44
CA SER A 6 -7.53 -1.93 -12.03
C SER A 6 -8.35 -3.03 -12.67
N THR A 7 -9.28 -3.55 -11.89
CA THR A 7 -10.35 -4.42 -12.37
C THR A 7 -11.67 -3.67 -12.18
N ALA A 8 -12.80 -4.32 -12.44
CA ALA A 8 -14.10 -3.66 -12.32
C ALA A 8 -14.34 -3.03 -10.95
N ARG A 9 -13.76 -3.60 -9.87
CA ARG A 9 -14.04 -3.18 -8.50
C ARG A 9 -12.81 -3.01 -7.62
N THR A 10 -11.63 -3.26 -8.15
CA THR A 10 -10.38 -3.18 -7.37
C THR A 10 -9.37 -2.31 -8.11
N ILE A 11 -8.77 -1.39 -7.38
CA ILE A 11 -7.66 -0.58 -7.87
C ILE A 11 -6.46 -0.94 -7.01
N LEU A 12 -5.36 -1.30 -7.64
CA LEU A 12 -4.11 -1.63 -6.96
C LEU A 12 -3.04 -0.65 -7.41
N ILE A 13 -2.47 0.06 -6.44
CA ILE A 13 -1.36 0.99 -6.66
C ILE A 13 -0.15 0.42 -5.95
N ARG A 14 0.87 0.03 -6.72
CA ARG A 14 2.15 -0.44 -6.17
C ARG A 14 3.14 0.70 -6.13
N ILE A 15 3.73 0.92 -4.97
CA ILE A 15 4.75 1.93 -4.75
C ILE A 15 6.04 1.20 -4.40
N ARG A 16 7.04 1.28 -5.28
CA ARG A 16 8.33 0.65 -5.00
C ARG A 16 9.10 1.45 -3.97
N GLU A 17 9.91 0.76 -3.17
CA GLU A 17 10.77 1.40 -2.17
C GLU A 17 11.63 2.48 -2.79
N LYS A 18 12.23 2.17 -3.95
CA LYS A 18 13.13 3.13 -4.62
C LYS A 18 12.37 4.39 -4.99
N GLY A 19 12.84 5.50 -4.47
CA GLY A 19 12.22 6.81 -4.66
C GLY A 19 11.21 7.18 -3.59
N ALA A 20 10.61 6.23 -2.90
CA ALA A 20 9.60 6.49 -1.87
C ALA A 20 10.19 6.49 -0.46
N PHE A 21 11.10 5.56 -0.19
CA PHE A 21 11.75 5.41 1.11
C PHE A 21 13.23 5.16 0.94
N SER A 22 14.03 5.63 1.89
CA SER A 22 15.43 5.20 1.98
C SER A 22 15.48 3.75 2.46
N SER A 23 16.53 3.02 2.09
CA SER A 23 16.72 1.64 2.50
C SER A 23 16.63 1.51 4.03
N GLY A 24 15.86 0.55 4.51
CA GLY A 24 15.69 0.29 5.93
C GLY A 24 14.99 1.39 6.72
N SER A 25 14.29 2.30 6.06
CA SER A 25 13.60 3.43 6.69
C SER A 25 12.13 3.45 6.33
N ALA A 26 11.30 3.94 7.24
CA ALA A 26 9.89 4.20 7.01
C ALA A 26 9.58 5.70 6.85
N LEU A 27 10.60 6.54 6.68
CA LEU A 27 10.40 7.95 6.38
C LEU A 27 10.18 8.12 4.89
N LEU A 28 9.07 8.76 4.53
CA LEU A 28 8.80 9.09 3.13
C LEU A 28 9.80 10.12 2.62
N ASN A 29 10.38 9.85 1.46
CA ASN A 29 11.25 10.82 0.81
C ASN A 29 10.44 12.06 0.43
N THR A 30 11.01 13.25 0.65
CA THR A 30 10.32 14.52 0.39
C THR A 30 9.86 14.64 -1.05
N SER A 31 10.66 14.13 -1.98
CA SER A 31 10.32 14.14 -3.41
C SER A 31 9.11 13.25 -3.74
N PHE A 32 8.79 12.29 -2.89
CA PHE A 32 7.67 11.37 -3.11
C PHE A 32 6.40 11.80 -2.39
N VAL A 33 6.49 12.68 -1.41
CA VAL A 33 5.34 13.14 -0.61
C VAL A 33 4.24 13.73 -1.51
N SER A 34 4.62 14.52 -2.52
CA SER A 34 3.65 15.12 -3.44
C SER A 34 2.88 14.06 -4.25
N VAL A 35 3.49 12.92 -4.51
CA VAL A 35 2.83 11.80 -5.21
C VAL A 35 1.77 11.18 -4.32
N ILE A 36 2.10 10.94 -3.05
CA ILE A 36 1.13 10.43 -2.06
C ILE A 36 -0.03 11.42 -1.91
N ASP A 37 0.25 12.71 -1.90
CA ASP A 37 -0.79 13.74 -1.78
C ASP A 37 -1.78 13.68 -2.95
N LYS A 38 -1.28 13.47 -4.16
CA LYS A 38 -2.14 13.33 -5.35
C LYS A 38 -2.97 12.06 -5.29
N ILE A 39 -2.38 10.95 -4.85
CA ILE A 39 -3.09 9.68 -4.67
C ILE A 39 -4.21 9.85 -3.65
N ALA A 40 -3.91 10.46 -2.50
CA ALA A 40 -4.90 10.69 -1.45
C ALA A 40 -6.06 11.54 -1.93
N GLY A 41 -5.77 12.63 -2.67
CA GLY A 41 -6.79 13.50 -3.23
C GLY A 41 -7.70 12.76 -4.22
N ALA A 42 -7.13 11.92 -5.05
CA ALA A 42 -7.91 11.10 -5.99
C ALA A 42 -8.79 10.09 -5.26
N LEU A 43 -8.26 9.41 -4.25
CA LEU A 43 -9.01 8.41 -3.47
C LEU A 43 -10.13 9.05 -2.65
N ALA A 44 -10.00 10.32 -2.28
CA ALA A 44 -11.06 11.05 -1.61
C ALA A 44 -12.28 11.30 -2.50
N GLN A 45 -12.12 11.19 -3.83
CA GLN A 45 -13.19 11.41 -4.81
C GLN A 45 -13.96 10.14 -5.14
N ILE A 46 -13.53 8.98 -4.67
CA ILE A 46 -14.17 7.70 -4.97
C ILE A 46 -14.53 7.00 -3.67
N GLU A 47 -15.44 6.04 -3.77
CA GLU A 47 -15.84 5.22 -2.63
C GLU A 47 -15.00 3.95 -2.56
N GLY A 48 -14.95 3.34 -1.38
CA GLY A 48 -14.36 2.04 -1.18
C GLY A 48 -13.45 2.00 0.02
N ARG A 49 -13.12 0.78 0.44
CA ARG A 49 -12.14 0.53 1.49
C ARG A 49 -10.75 0.63 0.91
N ILE A 50 -9.85 1.20 1.68
CA ILE A 50 -8.46 1.42 1.28
C ILE A 50 -7.57 0.64 2.24
N ALA A 51 -6.89 -0.39 1.73
CA ALA A 51 -5.92 -1.15 2.50
C ALA A 51 -4.51 -0.76 2.03
N VAL A 52 -3.68 -0.30 2.96
CA VAL A 52 -2.28 0.01 2.69
C VAL A 52 -1.44 -1.10 3.27
N GLU A 53 -0.69 -1.79 2.41
CA GLU A 53 0.01 -3.03 2.72
C GLU A 53 1.50 -2.90 2.43
N GLY A 54 2.33 -3.12 3.45
CA GLY A 54 3.77 -3.06 3.32
C GLY A 54 4.39 -4.44 3.12
N HIS A 55 5.39 -4.51 2.25
CA HIS A 55 6.09 -5.75 1.91
C HIS A 55 7.59 -5.51 1.84
N THR A 56 8.35 -6.54 2.18
CA THR A 56 9.82 -6.51 2.10
C THR A 56 10.32 -7.66 1.22
N ASP A 57 11.62 -7.63 0.92
CA ASP A 57 12.31 -8.83 0.44
C ASP A 57 12.61 -9.75 1.63
N ASN A 58 13.31 -10.86 1.37
CA ASN A 58 13.63 -11.83 2.41
C ASN A 58 14.97 -11.57 3.11
N VAL A 59 15.63 -10.45 2.84
CA VAL A 59 16.86 -10.10 3.56
C VAL A 59 16.46 -9.63 4.96
N PRO A 60 16.95 -10.28 6.03
CA PRO A 60 16.59 -9.89 7.38
C PRO A 60 17.05 -8.48 7.70
N ILE A 61 16.22 -7.75 8.45
CA ILE A 61 16.59 -6.48 9.03
C ILE A 61 16.52 -6.61 10.54
N ASN A 62 17.46 -5.97 11.22
CA ASN A 62 17.45 -5.88 12.68
C ASN A 62 18.17 -4.60 13.08
N THR A 63 17.43 -3.52 13.15
CA THR A 63 17.93 -2.23 13.59
C THR A 63 17.21 -1.79 14.84
N PHE A 64 17.71 -0.76 15.51
CA PHE A 64 17.05 -0.22 16.70
C PHE A 64 15.63 0.23 16.39
N ALA A 65 15.44 0.95 15.27
CA ALA A 65 14.12 1.45 14.88
C ALA A 65 13.21 0.34 14.35
N TYR A 66 13.78 -0.66 13.65
CA TYR A 66 13.02 -1.74 13.02
C TYR A 66 13.67 -3.08 13.32
N PRO A 67 13.25 -3.75 14.41
CA PRO A 67 13.84 -5.04 14.81
C PRO A 67 13.60 -6.17 13.80
N SER A 68 12.60 -6.07 12.95
CA SER A 68 12.27 -7.10 11.97
C SER A 68 11.62 -6.51 10.73
N ASN A 69 11.51 -7.31 9.68
CA ASN A 69 10.77 -6.92 8.47
C ASN A 69 9.28 -6.70 8.76
N TRP A 70 8.72 -7.34 9.79
CA TRP A 70 7.36 -7.06 10.23
C TRP A 70 7.23 -5.62 10.72
N ASP A 71 8.20 -5.16 11.50
CA ASP A 71 8.19 -3.79 12.02
C ASP A 71 8.36 -2.77 10.90
N LEU A 72 9.30 -3.01 9.97
CA LEU A 72 9.56 -2.09 8.87
C LEU A 72 8.37 -2.00 7.92
N SER A 73 7.82 -3.13 7.51
CA SER A 73 6.69 -3.16 6.57
C SER A 73 5.45 -2.49 7.16
N SER A 74 5.19 -2.75 8.45
CA SER A 74 4.07 -2.11 9.16
C SER A 74 4.27 -0.61 9.30
N ALA A 75 5.47 -0.16 9.66
CA ALA A 75 5.79 1.25 9.82
C ALA A 75 5.65 2.01 8.50
N ARG A 76 6.04 1.40 7.37
CA ARG A 76 5.89 2.01 6.05
C ARG A 76 4.43 2.19 5.66
N SER A 77 3.60 1.20 5.93
CA SER A 77 2.16 1.31 5.67
C SER A 77 1.53 2.40 6.51
N VAL A 78 1.89 2.48 7.79
CA VAL A 78 1.40 3.53 8.69
C VAL A 78 1.84 4.91 8.21
N ALA A 79 3.08 5.06 7.76
CA ALA A 79 3.58 6.34 7.26
C ALA A 79 2.75 6.84 6.07
N VAL A 80 2.39 5.95 5.15
CA VAL A 80 1.55 6.29 4.00
C VAL A 80 0.15 6.68 4.45
N VAL A 81 -0.48 5.88 5.31
CA VAL A 81 -1.83 6.17 5.84
C VAL A 81 -1.87 7.52 6.55
N ARG A 82 -0.88 7.78 7.40
CA ARG A 82 -0.83 9.05 8.13
C ARG A 82 -0.73 10.25 7.19
N ARG A 83 0.11 10.15 6.16
CA ARG A 83 0.22 11.23 5.18
C ARG A 83 -1.08 11.43 4.42
N MET A 84 -1.74 10.35 4.00
CA MET A 84 -3.02 10.44 3.31
C MET A 84 -4.08 11.13 4.16
N LEU A 85 -4.16 10.79 5.44
CA LEU A 85 -5.13 11.40 6.36
C LEU A 85 -4.84 12.88 6.62
N ASP A 86 -3.57 13.27 6.58
CA ASP A 86 -3.18 14.67 6.83
C ASP A 86 -3.55 15.60 5.66
N VAL A 87 -3.60 15.08 4.43
CA VAL A 87 -3.69 15.93 3.23
C VAL A 87 -5.02 15.84 2.48
N ALA A 88 -5.86 14.87 2.81
CA ALA A 88 -7.11 14.65 2.09
C ALA A 88 -8.26 14.38 3.06
N PRO A 89 -9.51 14.72 2.69
CA PRO A 89 -10.68 14.47 3.53
C PRO A 89 -11.13 13.02 3.43
N LEU A 90 -10.26 12.12 3.90
CA LEU A 90 -10.52 10.68 3.93
C LEU A 90 -11.04 10.29 5.31
N PRO A 91 -12.23 9.67 5.41
CA PRO A 91 -12.67 9.13 6.69
C PRO A 91 -11.69 8.04 7.16
N PRO A 92 -11.15 8.14 8.38
CA PRO A 92 -10.19 7.12 8.86
C PRO A 92 -10.75 5.70 8.85
N SER A 93 -12.06 5.54 8.98
CA SER A 93 -12.72 4.22 8.94
C SER A 93 -12.61 3.52 7.59
N ARG A 94 -12.25 4.24 6.52
CA ARG A 94 -12.02 3.64 5.21
C ARG A 94 -10.66 2.96 5.09
N LEU A 95 -9.71 3.27 5.99
CA LEU A 95 -8.32 2.88 5.82
C LEU A 95 -7.90 1.79 6.80
N THR A 96 -7.04 0.88 6.32
CA THR A 96 -6.29 -0.05 7.15
C THR A 96 -4.81 0.03 6.76
N ALA A 97 -3.94 -0.24 7.72
CA ALA A 97 -2.50 -0.34 7.48
C ALA A 97 -2.03 -1.71 7.95
N SER A 98 -1.32 -2.44 7.10
CA SER A 98 -0.85 -3.80 7.41
C SER A 98 0.58 -3.98 6.94
N GLY A 99 1.35 -4.78 7.69
CA GLY A 99 2.69 -5.19 7.29
C GLY A 99 2.73 -6.70 7.11
N PHE A 100 3.26 -7.15 5.98
CA PHE A 100 3.33 -8.57 5.64
C PHE A 100 4.75 -9.11 5.63
N ALA A 101 5.77 -8.29 5.95
CA ALA A 101 7.17 -8.68 5.88
C ALA A 101 7.48 -9.27 4.50
N ASP A 102 8.16 -10.41 4.45
CA ASP A 102 8.52 -11.09 3.18
C ASP A 102 7.56 -12.21 2.79
N THR A 103 6.38 -12.28 3.43
CA THR A 103 5.47 -13.41 3.27
C THR A 103 4.67 -13.41 1.96
N ARG A 104 4.64 -12.29 1.24
CA ARG A 104 3.89 -12.15 -0.02
C ARG A 104 4.78 -11.61 -1.14
N PRO A 105 5.73 -12.42 -1.61
CA PRO A 105 6.64 -11.96 -2.66
C PRO A 105 5.91 -11.77 -3.99
N GLN A 106 6.26 -10.71 -4.70
CA GLN A 106 5.82 -10.46 -6.07
C GLN A 106 6.77 -11.09 -7.08
N ALA A 107 8.02 -11.25 -6.69
CA ALA A 107 9.08 -11.77 -7.55
C ALA A 107 10.01 -12.66 -6.71
N ILE A 108 10.96 -13.33 -7.38
CA ILE A 108 11.94 -14.17 -6.68
C ILE A 108 12.92 -13.30 -5.90
N ASN A 109 13.31 -13.77 -4.71
CA ASN A 109 14.27 -13.05 -3.85
C ASN A 109 15.72 -13.35 -4.17
N THR A 110 15.98 -14.22 -5.13
CA THR A 110 17.34 -14.66 -5.47
C THR A 110 18.07 -13.68 -6.38
N THR A 111 17.39 -12.70 -6.97
CA THR A 111 18.00 -11.68 -7.80
C THR A 111 17.82 -10.30 -7.17
N VAL A 112 18.73 -9.39 -7.51
CA VAL A 112 18.65 -8.00 -7.07
C VAL A 112 17.35 -7.35 -7.54
N ASP A 113 16.99 -7.57 -8.80
CA ASP A 113 15.76 -7.02 -9.38
C ASP A 113 14.50 -7.58 -8.69
N GLY A 114 14.48 -8.89 -8.45
CA GLY A 114 13.35 -9.52 -7.76
C GLY A 114 13.16 -8.99 -6.35
N ARG A 115 14.26 -8.84 -5.59
CA ARG A 115 14.18 -8.25 -4.24
C ARG A 115 13.68 -6.80 -4.30
N ALA A 116 14.15 -6.02 -5.26
CA ALA A 116 13.70 -4.63 -5.41
C ALA A 116 12.20 -4.54 -5.69
N ARG A 117 11.65 -5.48 -6.45
CA ARG A 117 10.21 -5.55 -6.73
C ARG A 117 9.41 -5.95 -5.50
N ASN A 118 9.98 -6.77 -4.63
CA ASN A 118 9.32 -7.21 -3.40
C ASN A 118 9.26 -6.09 -2.35
N ARG A 119 10.24 -5.19 -2.32
CA ARG A 119 10.25 -4.04 -1.40
C ARG A 119 9.30 -2.98 -1.92
N ARG A 120 8.05 -3.03 -1.42
CA ARG A 120 6.98 -2.17 -1.92
C ARG A 120 5.92 -1.89 -0.86
N VAL A 121 5.13 -0.86 -1.09
CA VAL A 121 3.86 -0.62 -0.41
C VAL A 121 2.77 -0.70 -1.47
N GLU A 122 1.71 -1.41 -1.16
CA GLU A 122 0.54 -1.51 -2.05
C GLU A 122 -0.64 -0.80 -1.43
N ILE A 123 -1.32 0.01 -2.24
CA ILE A 123 -2.59 0.62 -1.85
C ILE A 123 -3.66 -0.11 -2.64
N VAL A 124 -4.52 -0.84 -1.92
CA VAL A 124 -5.58 -1.66 -2.52
C VAL A 124 -6.91 -1.02 -2.20
N VAL A 125 -7.60 -0.58 -3.24
CA VAL A 125 -8.91 0.05 -3.11
C VAL A 125 -9.97 -0.92 -3.61
N LYS A 126 -10.88 -1.31 -2.72
CA LYS A 126 -12.00 -2.19 -3.05
C LYS A 126 -13.27 -1.38 -3.05
N GLN A 127 -13.84 -1.21 -4.23
CA GLN A 127 -15.06 -0.44 -4.39
C GLN A 127 -16.28 -1.30 -4.12
N PRO A 128 -17.37 -0.71 -3.61
CA PRO A 128 -18.59 -1.48 -3.38
C PRO A 128 -19.19 -1.96 -4.69
N LEU A 129 -19.97 -3.04 -4.63
CA LEU A 129 -20.77 -3.47 -5.75
C LEU A 129 -21.73 -2.36 -6.14
N ASP A 130 -21.94 -2.17 -7.45
CA ASP A 130 -23.00 -1.31 -7.89
C ASP A 130 -24.37 -1.88 -7.45
N GLU A 131 -25.40 -1.07 -7.53
CA GLU A 131 -26.73 -1.45 -7.06
C GLU A 131 -27.25 -2.71 -7.75
N GLN A 132 -27.05 -2.80 -9.07
CA GLN A 132 -27.51 -3.94 -9.86
C GLN A 132 -26.78 -5.23 -9.47
N SER A 133 -25.46 -5.19 -9.37
CA SER A 133 -24.66 -6.34 -8.96
C SER A 133 -24.99 -6.78 -7.53
N GLY A 134 -25.21 -5.83 -6.64
CA GLY A 134 -25.62 -6.10 -5.27
C GLY A 134 -26.96 -6.80 -5.20
N ALA A 135 -27.93 -6.37 -6.00
CA ALA A 135 -29.24 -7.00 -6.08
C ALA A 135 -29.15 -8.45 -6.59
N MET A 136 -28.35 -8.67 -7.64
CA MET A 136 -28.13 -10.02 -8.17
C MET A 136 -27.55 -10.97 -7.14
N LEU A 137 -26.56 -10.50 -6.37
CA LEU A 137 -25.94 -11.31 -5.32
C LEU A 137 -26.92 -11.63 -4.20
N ARG A 138 -27.81 -10.72 -3.86
CA ARG A 138 -28.82 -10.96 -2.83
C ARG A 138 -29.84 -12.03 -3.27
N GLU A 139 -30.14 -12.09 -4.56
CA GLU A 139 -31.07 -13.12 -5.10
C GLU A 139 -30.46 -14.53 -5.06
N ILE A 140 -29.15 -14.66 -5.15
CA ILE A 140 -28.43 -15.91 -5.13
C ILE A 140 -28.53 -16.60 -3.75
N ARG A 141 -28.68 -15.81 -2.71
CA ARG A 141 -28.85 -16.36 -1.38
C ARG A 141 -30.16 -17.14 -1.30
#